data_32a6329d9c63cf383de41f457d9a831c
#
_entry.id   32a6329d9c63cf383de41f457d9a831c
#
_cell.length_a   1.000
_cell.length_b   1.000
_cell.length_c   1.000
_cell.angle_alpha   90.00
_cell.angle_beta   90.00
_cell.angle_gamma   90.00
#
_symmetry.space_group_name_H-M   'P 1'
#
loop_
_entity.id
_entity.type
_entity.pdbx_description
1 polymer ?
#
loop_
_entity_poly.entity_id
_entity_poly.type
_entity_poly.pdbx_seq_one_letter_code
_entity_poly.pdbx_strand_id
1 'polypeptide(L)'
;MNFTLKIWRQKDAKAKGGFETYKVENISADTSFLEMLDILNNNLIHEGKEPVAFDHDCREGICGMCSLHIDGHAHGPSQAVTTCQIYMRKFKDGATITIEPWRSAAFPVIKDLVVNRSSYDQILQAGGFISVRTNSVPDGNAIPIPKADADESMDAAACVGCGACAATCKNGSAMLFVAARVSSLAKLTQGRVE
;
A
#
# COMPACT_ATOMS: atom_id res chain seq x y z
N MET A 1 -17.46 -11.54 -12.70
CA MET A 1 -18.10 -10.37 -12.09
C MET A 1 -17.87 -9.16 -12.98
N ASN A 2 -18.79 -8.19 -12.96
CA ASN A 2 -18.70 -6.97 -13.75
C ASN A 2 -18.71 -5.78 -12.81
N PHE A 3 -17.92 -4.74 -13.12
CA PHE A 3 -17.83 -3.55 -12.26
C PHE A 3 -17.83 -2.28 -13.09
N THR A 4 -18.33 -1.21 -12.48
CA THR A 4 -18.15 0.16 -12.96
C THR A 4 -17.14 0.84 -12.05
N LEU A 5 -16.01 1.26 -12.61
CA LEU A 5 -14.91 1.86 -11.86
C LEU A 5 -14.92 3.38 -12.08
N LYS A 6 -15.03 4.17 -11.02
CA LYS A 6 -14.82 5.63 -11.03
C LYS A 6 -13.42 5.90 -10.53
N ILE A 7 -12.48 6.15 -11.43
CA ILE A 7 -11.07 6.27 -11.13
C ILE A 7 -10.65 7.74 -11.22
N TRP A 8 -9.92 8.21 -10.23
CA TRP A 8 -9.30 9.53 -10.27
C TRP A 8 -8.20 9.56 -11.34
N ARG A 9 -8.32 10.51 -12.26
CA ARG A 9 -7.34 10.76 -13.32
C ARG A 9 -6.79 12.16 -13.16
N GLN A 10 -5.47 12.27 -13.22
CA GLN A 10 -4.76 13.53 -13.12
C GLN A 10 -3.44 13.42 -13.88
N LYS A 11 -3.27 14.23 -14.91
CA LYS A 11 -2.15 14.15 -15.84
C LYS A 11 -0.79 14.35 -15.17
N ASP A 12 -0.72 15.32 -14.26
CA ASP A 12 0.50 15.68 -13.51
C ASP A 12 0.13 16.41 -12.21
N ALA A 13 1.13 16.74 -11.40
CA ALA A 13 0.94 17.38 -10.09
C ALA A 13 0.27 18.78 -10.14
N LYS A 14 0.28 19.45 -11.29
CA LYS A 14 -0.30 20.81 -11.46
C LYS A 14 -1.66 20.77 -12.16
N ALA A 15 -1.98 19.67 -12.83
CA ALA A 15 -3.23 19.52 -13.55
C ALA A 15 -4.40 19.36 -12.57
N LYS A 16 -5.57 19.86 -12.97
CA LYS A 16 -6.81 19.60 -12.26
C LYS A 16 -7.20 18.14 -12.50
N GLY A 17 -7.32 17.36 -11.43
CA GLY A 17 -7.81 15.99 -11.50
C GLY A 17 -9.34 15.90 -11.57
N GLY A 18 -9.84 14.73 -11.93
CA GLY A 18 -11.26 14.41 -11.99
C GLY A 18 -11.50 12.92 -12.09
N PHE A 19 -12.75 12.51 -11.90
CA PHE A 19 -13.13 11.10 -12.05
C PHE A 19 -13.47 10.77 -13.49
N GLU A 20 -12.93 9.66 -13.97
CA GLU A 20 -13.35 9.01 -15.21
C GLU A 20 -13.99 7.65 -14.90
N THR A 21 -14.92 7.24 -15.76
CA THR A 21 -15.68 6.01 -15.54
C THR A 21 -15.27 4.94 -16.57
N TYR A 22 -14.96 3.77 -16.06
CA TYR A 22 -14.55 2.60 -16.84
C TYR A 22 -15.45 1.41 -16.50
N LYS A 23 -15.59 0.48 -17.42
CA LYS A 23 -16.25 -0.79 -17.19
C LYS A 23 -15.24 -1.92 -17.32
N VAL A 24 -15.30 -2.85 -16.40
CA VAL A 24 -14.56 -4.12 -16.47
C VAL A 24 -15.55 -5.25 -16.37
N GLU A 25 -15.39 -6.25 -17.21
CA GLU A 25 -16.31 -7.37 -17.34
C GLU A 25 -15.55 -8.70 -17.20
N ASN A 26 -16.27 -9.75 -16.83
CA ASN A 26 -15.73 -11.10 -16.70
C ASN A 26 -14.56 -11.23 -15.71
N ILE A 27 -14.53 -10.38 -14.68
CA ILE A 27 -13.52 -10.46 -13.62
C ILE A 27 -13.81 -11.66 -12.73
N SER A 28 -12.81 -12.50 -12.48
CA SER A 28 -12.92 -13.60 -11.53
C SER A 28 -13.10 -13.07 -10.10
N ALA A 29 -13.86 -13.77 -9.29
CA ALA A 29 -14.01 -13.46 -7.86
C ALA A 29 -12.68 -13.59 -7.11
N ASP A 30 -11.75 -14.40 -7.60
CA ASP A 30 -10.44 -14.66 -7.02
C ASP A 30 -9.33 -13.74 -7.57
N THR A 31 -9.65 -12.89 -8.54
CA THR A 31 -8.75 -11.82 -9.00
C THR A 31 -8.52 -10.81 -7.89
N SER A 32 -7.28 -10.39 -7.67
CA SER A 32 -6.99 -9.28 -6.75
C SER A 32 -7.46 -7.94 -7.33
N PHE A 33 -7.69 -6.95 -6.46
CA PHE A 33 -8.05 -5.60 -6.90
C PHE A 33 -6.96 -4.97 -7.78
N LEU A 34 -5.69 -5.21 -7.44
CA LEU A 34 -4.56 -4.74 -8.23
C LEU A 34 -4.55 -5.38 -9.63
N GLU A 35 -4.76 -6.69 -9.72
CA GLU A 35 -4.83 -7.42 -10.99
C GLU A 35 -6.03 -6.98 -11.85
N MET A 36 -7.16 -6.64 -11.23
CA MET A 36 -8.30 -6.04 -11.93
C MET A 36 -7.91 -4.70 -12.59
N LEU A 37 -7.06 -3.88 -11.95
CA LEU A 37 -6.51 -2.66 -12.55
C LEU A 37 -5.54 -2.97 -13.70
N ASP A 38 -4.74 -4.05 -13.60
CA ASP A 38 -3.91 -4.52 -14.72
C ASP A 38 -4.77 -4.93 -15.92
N ILE A 39 -5.87 -5.65 -15.69
CA ILE A 39 -6.83 -6.06 -16.75
C ILE A 39 -7.43 -4.81 -17.41
N LEU A 40 -7.86 -3.83 -16.62
CA LEU A 40 -8.35 -2.55 -17.16
C LEU A 40 -7.29 -1.89 -18.05
N ASN A 41 -6.05 -1.78 -17.57
CA ASN A 41 -4.98 -1.14 -18.32
C ASN A 41 -4.65 -1.87 -19.63
N ASN A 42 -4.64 -3.20 -19.61
CA ASN A 42 -4.48 -3.99 -20.84
C ASN A 42 -5.57 -3.67 -21.86
N ASN A 43 -6.83 -3.58 -21.43
CA ASN A 43 -7.94 -3.23 -22.30
C ASN A 43 -7.77 -1.81 -22.87
N LEU A 44 -7.41 -0.84 -22.03
CA LEU A 44 -7.16 0.55 -22.47
C LEU A 44 -6.04 0.63 -23.51
N ILE A 45 -4.94 -0.10 -23.30
CA ILE A 45 -3.81 -0.15 -24.24
C ILE A 45 -4.26 -0.75 -25.59
N HIS A 46 -5.03 -1.84 -25.57
CA HIS A 46 -5.57 -2.43 -26.80
C HIS A 46 -6.52 -1.49 -27.56
N GLU A 47 -7.24 -0.63 -26.85
CA GLU A 47 -8.09 0.41 -27.41
C GLU A 47 -7.30 1.67 -27.85
N GLY A 48 -6.01 1.72 -27.69
CA GLY A 48 -5.18 2.89 -27.98
C GLY A 48 -5.39 4.07 -27.02
N LYS A 49 -5.94 3.79 -25.81
CA LYS A 49 -6.17 4.77 -24.75
C LYS A 49 -5.03 4.77 -23.75
N GLU A 50 -4.86 5.92 -23.05
CA GLU A 50 -3.86 6.05 -22.01
C GLU A 50 -4.24 5.19 -20.78
N PRO A 51 -3.34 4.30 -20.32
CA PRO A 51 -3.57 3.51 -19.12
C PRO A 51 -3.61 4.38 -17.86
N VAL A 52 -4.23 3.86 -16.81
CA VAL A 52 -4.24 4.48 -15.48
C VAL A 52 -2.89 4.25 -14.82
N ALA A 53 -2.27 5.31 -14.33
CA ALA A 53 -1.05 5.20 -13.54
C ALA A 53 -1.39 4.78 -12.10
N PHE A 54 -0.80 3.69 -11.63
CA PHE A 54 -0.87 3.24 -10.24
C PHE A 54 0.42 2.53 -9.83
N ASP A 55 0.74 2.59 -8.55
CA ASP A 55 1.94 1.96 -8.02
C ASP A 55 1.68 0.51 -7.60
N HIS A 56 2.68 -0.31 -7.83
CA HIS A 56 2.78 -1.68 -7.32
C HIS A 56 4.24 -2.11 -7.30
N ASP A 57 4.55 -3.10 -6.46
CA ASP A 57 5.89 -3.69 -6.40
C ASP A 57 5.82 -5.17 -6.01
N CYS A 58 5.78 -5.51 -4.71
CA CYS A 58 5.90 -6.90 -4.24
C CYS A 58 4.74 -7.81 -4.67
N ARG A 59 3.51 -7.30 -4.83
CA ARG A 59 2.26 -8.04 -5.06
C ARG A 59 1.91 -9.09 -3.98
N GLU A 60 2.57 -9.00 -2.81
CA GLU A 60 2.46 -9.95 -1.69
C GLU A 60 1.97 -9.31 -0.39
N GLY A 61 1.51 -8.05 -0.45
CA GLY A 61 0.99 -7.35 0.72
C GLY A 61 2.06 -6.87 1.71
N ILE A 62 3.32 -6.74 1.29
CA ILE A 62 4.46 -6.45 2.15
C ILE A 62 4.94 -5.00 2.01
N CYS A 63 5.02 -4.47 0.78
CA CYS A 63 5.68 -3.19 0.52
C CYS A 63 4.78 -1.96 0.74
N GLY A 64 3.46 -2.11 0.76
CA GLY A 64 2.50 -1.01 0.93
C GLY A 64 2.36 -0.06 -0.26
N MET A 65 3.02 -0.32 -1.41
CA MET A 65 3.03 0.60 -2.55
C MET A 65 1.69 0.71 -3.26
N CYS A 66 0.93 -0.38 -3.38
CA CYS A 66 -0.34 -0.43 -4.09
C CYS A 66 -1.54 0.05 -3.25
N SER A 67 -1.30 0.84 -2.21
CA SER A 67 -2.36 1.32 -1.31
C SER A 67 -3.15 2.48 -1.90
N LEU A 68 -4.47 2.41 -1.84
CA LEU A 68 -5.41 3.35 -2.43
C LEU A 68 -6.58 3.64 -1.48
N HIS A 69 -7.28 4.75 -1.72
CA HIS A 69 -8.64 4.94 -1.23
C HIS A 69 -9.62 4.23 -2.17
N ILE A 70 -10.46 3.38 -1.59
CA ILE A 70 -11.51 2.66 -2.30
C ILE A 70 -12.82 2.97 -1.59
N ASP A 71 -13.80 3.53 -2.32
CA ASP A 71 -15.09 3.99 -1.78
C ASP A 71 -14.95 4.91 -0.57
N GLY A 72 -13.94 5.81 -0.62
CA GLY A 72 -13.67 6.79 0.42
C GLY A 72 -12.95 6.25 1.67
N HIS A 73 -12.58 4.98 1.68
CA HIS A 73 -11.87 4.35 2.79
C HIS A 73 -10.44 3.96 2.38
N ALA A 74 -9.47 4.22 3.24
CA ALA A 74 -8.12 3.70 3.07
C ALA A 74 -8.17 2.16 3.07
N HIS A 75 -7.61 1.54 2.03
CA HIS A 75 -7.65 0.09 1.81
C HIS A 75 -9.05 -0.51 1.53
N GLY A 76 -10.09 0.30 1.34
CA GLY A 76 -11.43 -0.18 0.96
C GLY A 76 -12.09 -1.08 2.01
N PRO A 77 -12.73 -2.18 1.57
CA PRO A 77 -13.59 -3.01 2.43
C PRO A 77 -12.80 -3.85 3.45
N SER A 78 -11.49 -3.96 3.32
CA SER A 78 -10.63 -4.73 4.21
C SER A 78 -9.62 -3.81 4.88
N GLN A 79 -9.75 -3.62 6.20
CA GLN A 79 -8.82 -2.76 6.93
C GLN A 79 -7.39 -3.32 6.89
N ALA A 80 -6.41 -2.42 6.78
CA ALA A 80 -4.98 -2.73 6.78
C ALA A 80 -4.53 -3.76 5.72
N VAL A 81 -5.23 -3.80 4.57
CA VAL A 81 -4.93 -4.72 3.46
C VAL A 81 -4.72 -3.91 2.19
N THR A 82 -3.58 -4.09 1.55
CA THR A 82 -3.23 -3.44 0.28
C THR A 82 -3.99 -4.04 -0.91
N THR A 83 -4.11 -3.32 -2.01
CA THR A 83 -4.95 -3.72 -3.15
C THR A 83 -4.53 -5.06 -3.79
N CYS A 84 -3.26 -5.43 -3.70
CA CYS A 84 -2.79 -6.74 -4.17
C CYS A 84 -3.30 -7.93 -3.34
N GLN A 85 -3.88 -7.68 -2.15
CA GLN A 85 -4.43 -8.69 -1.25
C GLN A 85 -5.94 -8.52 -1.02
N ILE A 86 -6.57 -7.55 -1.68
CA ILE A 86 -8.02 -7.40 -1.70
C ILE A 86 -8.54 -8.15 -2.92
N TYR A 87 -9.42 -9.13 -2.71
CA TYR A 87 -9.99 -9.93 -3.78
C TYR A 87 -11.35 -9.41 -4.21
N MET A 88 -11.66 -9.55 -5.51
CA MET A 88 -12.89 -8.98 -6.09
C MET A 88 -14.17 -9.59 -5.53
N ARG A 89 -14.13 -10.78 -4.95
CA ARG A 89 -15.25 -11.37 -4.18
C ARG A 89 -15.69 -10.56 -2.95
N LYS A 90 -14.88 -9.58 -2.50
CA LYS A 90 -15.27 -8.64 -1.43
C LYS A 90 -16.26 -7.57 -1.89
N PHE A 91 -16.43 -7.42 -3.19
CA PHE A 91 -17.34 -6.46 -3.80
C PHE A 91 -18.54 -7.17 -4.39
N LYS A 92 -19.69 -6.49 -4.39
CA LYS A 92 -20.92 -7.02 -5.00
C LYS A 92 -20.81 -6.94 -6.53
N ASP A 93 -21.23 -8.00 -7.22
CA ASP A 93 -21.30 -7.98 -8.69
C ASP A 93 -22.20 -6.83 -9.18
N GLY A 94 -21.79 -6.15 -10.22
CA GLY A 94 -22.43 -4.93 -10.74
C GLY A 94 -22.16 -3.66 -9.93
N ALA A 95 -21.33 -3.71 -8.88
CA ALA A 95 -21.04 -2.53 -8.05
C ALA A 95 -20.31 -1.43 -8.85
N THR A 96 -20.56 -0.20 -8.42
CA THR A 96 -19.73 0.95 -8.79
C THR A 96 -18.71 1.18 -7.70
N ILE A 97 -17.42 1.17 -8.04
CA ILE A 97 -16.31 1.31 -7.12
C ILE A 97 -15.57 2.61 -7.42
N THR A 98 -15.38 3.44 -6.41
CA THR A 98 -14.62 4.70 -6.52
C THR A 98 -13.17 4.46 -6.07
N ILE A 99 -12.21 4.88 -6.90
CA ILE A 99 -10.78 4.61 -6.68
C ILE A 99 -10.01 5.92 -6.75
N GLU A 100 -9.25 6.21 -5.70
CA GLU A 100 -8.53 7.47 -5.54
C GLU A 100 -7.14 7.25 -4.95
N PRO A 101 -6.18 8.17 -5.24
CA PRO A 101 -4.91 8.19 -4.53
C PRO A 101 -5.11 8.62 -3.07
N TRP A 102 -4.06 8.56 -2.25
CA TRP A 102 -4.08 9.16 -0.93
C TRP A 102 -4.44 10.66 -1.02
N ARG A 103 -5.51 11.08 -0.35
CA ARG A 103 -5.95 12.48 -0.24
C ARG A 103 -5.23 13.18 0.90
N SER A 104 -3.96 13.45 0.76
CA SER A 104 -3.19 14.11 1.82
C SER A 104 -2.15 15.04 1.20
N ALA A 105 -1.96 16.21 1.79
CA ALA A 105 -0.87 17.11 1.41
C ALA A 105 0.52 16.49 1.62
N ALA A 106 0.63 15.50 2.52
CA ALA A 106 1.86 14.73 2.73
C ALA A 106 2.19 13.80 1.56
N PHE A 107 1.20 13.46 0.72
CA PHE A 107 1.32 12.60 -0.44
C PHE A 107 0.76 13.29 -1.69
N PRO A 108 1.44 14.33 -2.22
CA PRO A 108 0.97 15.01 -3.42
C PRO A 108 0.93 14.05 -4.61
N VAL A 109 -0.12 14.19 -5.44
CA VAL A 109 -0.30 13.34 -6.61
C VAL A 109 0.79 13.64 -7.64
N ILE A 110 1.43 12.60 -8.15
CA ILE A 110 2.36 12.67 -9.30
C ILE A 110 1.55 12.52 -10.59
N LYS A 111 0.78 11.45 -10.70
CA LYS A 111 -0.10 11.15 -11.83
C LYS A 111 -1.18 10.15 -11.39
N ASP A 112 -2.42 10.39 -11.75
CA ASP A 112 -3.57 9.51 -11.47
C ASP A 112 -3.62 9.04 -10.01
N LEU A 113 -3.31 7.76 -9.78
CA LEU A 113 -3.32 7.13 -8.45
C LEU A 113 -1.93 7.11 -7.78
N VAL A 114 -0.89 7.56 -8.49
CA VAL A 114 0.48 7.60 -7.99
C VAL A 114 0.72 8.86 -7.19
N VAL A 115 1.27 8.71 -5.99
CA VAL A 115 1.58 9.82 -5.07
C VAL A 115 3.07 9.87 -4.73
N ASN A 116 3.56 11.07 -4.42
CA ASN A 116 4.93 11.26 -3.94
C ASN A 116 5.05 10.83 -2.47
N ARG A 117 5.88 9.83 -2.19
CA ARG A 117 6.12 9.26 -0.87
C ARG A 117 7.44 9.69 -0.24
N SER A 118 8.18 10.62 -0.85
CA SER A 118 9.52 11.04 -0.40
C SER A 118 9.56 11.48 1.06
N SER A 119 8.45 12.00 1.61
CA SER A 119 8.38 12.35 3.03
C SER A 119 8.57 11.12 3.95
N TYR A 120 8.09 9.95 3.56
CA TYR A 120 8.31 8.71 4.30
C TYR A 120 9.73 8.18 4.14
N ASP A 121 10.28 8.29 2.94
CA ASP A 121 11.67 7.90 2.66
C ASP A 121 12.64 8.73 3.52
N GLN A 122 12.38 10.01 3.69
CA GLN A 122 13.17 10.89 4.58
C GLN A 122 13.09 10.44 6.04
N ILE A 123 11.92 10.03 6.53
CA ILE A 123 11.77 9.48 7.89
C ILE A 123 12.57 8.19 8.03
N LEU A 124 12.51 7.30 7.05
CA LEU A 124 13.28 6.06 7.06
C LEU A 124 14.79 6.34 7.05
N GLN A 125 15.26 7.25 6.20
CA GLN A 125 16.67 7.67 6.13
C GLN A 125 17.17 8.30 7.43
N ALA A 126 16.30 8.95 8.19
CA ALA A 126 16.64 9.54 9.49
C ALA A 126 16.83 8.51 10.61
N GLY A 127 16.76 7.20 10.34
CA GLY A 127 16.99 6.13 11.30
C GLY A 127 15.84 5.12 11.42
N GLY A 128 14.86 5.16 10.51
CA GLY A 128 13.71 4.23 10.49
C GLY A 128 13.99 2.86 9.86
N PHE A 129 15.24 2.42 9.83
CA PHE A 129 15.67 1.16 9.21
C PHE A 129 16.64 0.39 10.10
N ILE A 130 16.94 -0.84 9.72
CA ILE A 130 17.94 -1.69 10.35
C ILE A 130 18.88 -2.27 9.30
N SER A 131 20.13 -2.55 9.71
CA SER A 131 21.06 -3.33 8.92
C SER A 131 20.85 -4.82 9.14
N VAL A 132 20.91 -5.57 8.05
CA VAL A 132 20.95 -7.05 8.12
C VAL A 132 22.27 -7.48 8.72
N ARG A 133 22.23 -8.42 9.67
CA ARG A 133 23.43 -9.00 10.25
C ARG A 133 24.18 -9.82 9.17
N THR A 134 25.36 -9.35 8.80
CA THR A 134 26.17 -9.95 7.73
C THR A 134 27.31 -10.82 8.24
N ASN A 135 27.47 -10.98 9.57
CA ASN A 135 28.46 -11.84 10.18
C ASN A 135 28.12 -13.33 10.03
N SER A 136 29.03 -14.21 10.43
CA SER A 136 28.80 -15.66 10.43
C SER A 136 27.50 -16.04 11.16
N VAL A 137 26.92 -17.16 10.75
CA VAL A 137 25.75 -17.74 11.43
C VAL A 137 25.97 -17.88 12.92
N PRO A 138 24.92 -17.77 13.76
CA PRO A 138 25.03 -18.03 15.19
C PRO A 138 25.58 -19.43 15.47
N ASP A 139 26.29 -19.59 16.58
CA ASP A 139 26.72 -20.91 17.05
C ASP A 139 25.52 -21.84 17.19
N GLY A 140 25.68 -23.11 16.78
CA GLY A 140 24.62 -24.12 16.85
C GLY A 140 24.11 -24.39 18.28
N ASN A 141 24.92 -24.01 19.31
CA ASN A 141 24.56 -24.11 20.73
C ASN A 141 24.01 -22.76 21.28
N ALA A 142 23.84 -21.72 20.46
CA ALA A 142 23.26 -20.47 20.90
C ALA A 142 21.84 -20.68 21.45
N ILE A 143 21.51 -20.01 22.55
CA ILE A 143 20.17 -20.07 23.13
C ILE A 143 19.18 -19.46 22.13
N PRO A 144 18.13 -20.18 21.70
CA PRO A 144 17.11 -19.63 20.82
C PRO A 144 16.36 -18.46 21.46
N ILE A 145 15.87 -17.55 20.62
CA ILE A 145 15.01 -16.47 21.07
C ILE A 145 13.72 -17.06 21.63
N PRO A 146 13.26 -16.66 22.83
CA PRO A 146 11.99 -17.11 23.38
C PRO A 146 10.83 -16.82 22.44
N LYS A 147 9.88 -17.75 22.32
CA LYS A 147 8.72 -17.59 21.42
C LYS A 147 7.93 -16.32 21.71
N ALA A 148 7.74 -15.97 22.99
CA ALA A 148 7.01 -14.77 23.39
C ALA A 148 7.67 -13.49 22.81
N ASP A 149 8.98 -13.37 22.88
CA ASP A 149 9.72 -12.22 22.35
C ASP A 149 9.65 -12.17 20.83
N ALA A 150 9.72 -13.34 20.18
CA ALA A 150 9.58 -13.43 18.73
C ALA A 150 8.17 -13.05 18.27
N ASP A 151 7.13 -13.52 18.93
CA ASP A 151 5.73 -13.18 18.63
C ASP A 151 5.49 -11.66 18.79
N GLU A 152 5.95 -11.06 19.88
CA GLU A 152 5.82 -9.63 20.11
C GLU A 152 6.57 -8.79 19.05
N SER A 153 7.73 -9.25 18.64
CA SER A 153 8.51 -8.63 17.56
C SER A 153 7.76 -8.70 16.22
N MET A 154 7.17 -9.84 15.89
CA MET A 154 6.39 -10.03 14.65
C MET A 154 5.13 -9.15 14.65
N ASP A 155 4.41 -9.06 15.76
CA ASP A 155 3.24 -8.18 15.89
C ASP A 155 3.62 -6.71 15.70
N ALA A 156 4.72 -6.28 16.29
CA ALA A 156 5.24 -4.92 16.13
C ALA A 156 5.71 -4.62 14.70
N ALA A 157 6.11 -5.64 13.93
CA ALA A 157 6.57 -5.53 12.54
C ALA A 157 5.44 -5.47 11.50
N ALA A 158 4.16 -5.49 11.91
CA ALA A 158 3.01 -5.49 11.01
C ALA A 158 2.89 -4.23 10.12
N CYS A 159 3.58 -3.14 10.46
CA CYS A 159 3.57 -1.91 9.67
C CYS A 159 4.34 -2.07 8.36
N VAL A 160 3.62 -2.01 7.23
CA VAL A 160 4.20 -2.09 5.87
C VAL A 160 4.56 -0.71 5.28
N GLY A 161 4.46 0.37 6.05
CA GLY A 161 4.79 1.73 5.59
C GLY A 161 3.88 2.27 4.47
N CYS A 162 2.64 1.81 4.39
CA CYS A 162 1.73 2.18 3.30
C CYS A 162 1.30 3.65 3.29
N GLY A 163 1.37 4.36 4.41
CA GLY A 163 0.98 5.77 4.52
C GLY A 163 -0.50 6.01 4.85
N ALA A 164 -1.32 4.98 4.98
CA ALA A 164 -2.76 5.13 5.27
C ALA A 164 -3.03 5.95 6.54
N CYS A 165 -2.26 5.73 7.59
CA CYS A 165 -2.40 6.45 8.87
C CYS A 165 -2.21 7.98 8.72
N ALA A 166 -1.22 8.41 7.94
CA ALA A 166 -1.01 9.84 7.68
C ALA A 166 -2.05 10.39 6.68
N ALA A 167 -2.43 9.60 5.69
CA ALA A 167 -3.42 9.99 4.68
C ALA A 167 -4.82 10.18 5.26
N THR A 168 -5.19 9.41 6.28
CA THR A 168 -6.50 9.50 6.96
C THR A 168 -6.49 10.43 8.17
N CYS A 169 -5.32 10.84 8.64
CA CYS A 169 -5.20 11.75 9.76
C CYS A 169 -5.66 13.15 9.36
N LYS A 170 -6.61 13.75 10.13
CA LYS A 170 -7.08 15.11 9.90
C LYS A 170 -5.97 16.17 9.96
N ASN A 171 -4.92 15.90 10.71
CA ASN A 171 -3.75 16.77 10.85
C ASN A 171 -2.62 16.42 9.87
N GLY A 172 -2.77 15.40 9.03
CA GLY A 172 -1.72 14.91 8.13
C GLY A 172 -0.44 14.46 8.87
N SER A 173 -0.57 14.02 10.12
CA SER A 173 0.57 13.69 10.98
C SER A 173 1.14 12.31 10.66
N ALA A 174 2.46 12.21 10.53
CA ALA A 174 3.18 10.95 10.42
C ALA A 174 3.45 10.25 11.78
N MET A 175 2.92 10.79 12.89
CA MET A 175 3.20 10.29 14.24
C MET A 175 2.90 8.80 14.41
N LEU A 176 1.78 8.30 13.86
CA LEU A 176 1.43 6.88 13.95
C LEU A 176 2.42 6.00 13.17
N PHE A 177 2.90 6.46 12.02
CA PHE A 177 3.94 5.76 11.28
C PHE A 177 5.27 5.72 12.05
N VAL A 178 5.70 6.86 12.59
CA VAL A 178 6.92 6.94 13.43
C VAL A 178 6.79 6.04 14.65
N ALA A 179 5.67 6.08 15.36
CA ALA A 179 5.42 5.22 16.51
C ALA A 179 5.49 3.73 16.16
N ALA A 180 4.89 3.32 15.04
CA ALA A 180 4.94 1.94 14.56
C ALA A 180 6.38 1.51 14.22
N ARG A 181 7.18 2.38 13.58
CA ARG A 181 8.59 2.10 13.29
C ARG A 181 9.43 1.99 14.56
N VAL A 182 9.27 2.92 15.48
CA VAL A 182 9.97 2.88 16.78
C VAL A 182 9.62 1.60 17.55
N SER A 183 8.34 1.23 17.61
CA SER A 183 7.90 -0.02 18.25
C SER A 183 8.52 -1.26 17.60
N SER A 184 8.48 -1.34 16.27
CA SER A 184 9.10 -2.44 15.53
C SER A 184 10.60 -2.55 15.79
N LEU A 185 11.33 -1.44 15.68
CA LEU A 185 12.77 -1.41 15.89
C LEU A 185 13.18 -1.73 17.34
N ALA A 186 12.41 -1.24 18.33
CA ALA A 186 12.68 -1.49 19.75
C ALA A 186 12.48 -2.97 20.16
N LYS A 187 11.66 -3.72 19.44
CA LYS A 187 11.33 -5.11 19.73
C LYS A 187 12.06 -6.13 18.85
N LEU A 188 12.94 -5.67 18.00
CA LEU A 188 13.73 -6.57 17.15
C LEU A 188 14.58 -7.51 17.98
N THR A 189 14.46 -8.78 17.69
CA THR A 189 15.27 -9.86 18.28
C THR A 189 16.51 -10.17 17.45
N GLN A 190 16.56 -9.69 16.20
CA GLN A 190 17.65 -9.88 15.24
C GLN A 190 17.98 -8.58 14.53
N GLY A 191 19.23 -8.45 14.09
CA GLY A 191 19.70 -7.27 13.40
C GLY A 191 20.24 -6.17 14.35
N ARG A 192 20.64 -5.05 13.77
CA ARG A 192 21.06 -3.84 14.48
C ARG A 192 20.12 -2.71 14.13
N VAL A 193 19.78 -1.91 15.12
CA VAL A 193 19.13 -0.61 14.89
C VAL A 193 20.24 0.38 14.51
N GLU A 194 20.06 1.08 13.41
CA GLU A 194 20.95 2.11 12.91
C GLU A 194 20.62 3.47 13.54
#